data_dfbcf41c92d6469a4fc3d486e624814c
#
_entry.id   dfbcf41c92d6469a4fc3d486e624814c
#
_cell.length_a   1.000
_cell.length_b   1.000
_cell.length_c   1.000
_cell.angle_alpha   90.00
_cell.angle_beta   90.00
_cell.angle_gamma   90.00
#
_symmetry.space_group_name_H-M   'P 1'
#
loop_
_entity.id
_entity.type
_entity.pdbx_description
1 polymer ?
#
loop_
_entity_poly.entity_id
_entity_poly.type
_entity_poly.pdbx_seq_one_letter_code
_entity_poly.pdbx_strand_id
1 'polypeptide(L)'
;MIRLANKDDLLSITQLVKEAKQIMEEFNNNQWDDEYPAKEHFEEDIENKTLYVLDVDHTIYGFIVIDQNQSEWYDDIDWPVNRNGAYVIHRLAGSKQYKGAATELFQFAIDLANEHDIHVILTDTFALNKPAQGLFEKFGFTKVDEIEIDYHPFDRGAPFYAYYKNI
;
A
#
# COMPACT_ATOMS: atom_id res chain seq x y z
N MET A 1 5.94 15.25 8.59
CA MET A 1 4.79 15.76 7.82
C MET A 1 4.51 14.87 6.64
N ILE A 2 3.27 14.54 6.40
CA ILE A 2 2.86 13.76 5.23
C ILE A 2 2.25 14.71 4.21
N ARG A 3 2.72 14.64 2.97
CA ARG A 3 2.32 15.51 1.87
C ARG A 3 2.28 14.75 0.55
N LEU A 4 1.63 15.32 -0.45
CA LEU A 4 1.70 14.78 -1.80
C LEU A 4 3.15 14.75 -2.29
N ALA A 5 3.51 13.66 -2.96
CA ALA A 5 4.82 13.53 -3.59
C ALA A 5 4.91 14.41 -4.85
N ASN A 6 6.11 14.81 -5.18
CA ASN A 6 6.44 15.47 -6.43
C ASN A 6 7.61 14.77 -7.12
N LYS A 7 7.97 15.21 -8.32
CA LYS A 7 9.01 14.56 -9.12
C LYS A 7 10.37 14.54 -8.44
N ASP A 8 10.66 15.51 -7.58
CA ASP A 8 11.93 15.58 -6.85
C ASP A 8 12.06 14.48 -5.79
N ASP A 9 10.94 13.85 -5.42
CA ASP A 9 10.92 12.76 -4.44
C ASP A 9 11.25 11.39 -5.04
N LEU A 10 11.27 11.26 -6.36
CA LEU A 10 11.41 9.96 -7.04
C LEU A 10 12.66 9.19 -6.63
N LEU A 11 13.80 9.87 -6.49
CA LEU A 11 15.04 9.22 -6.07
C LEU A 11 14.92 8.61 -4.68
N SER A 12 14.37 9.37 -3.74
CA SER A 12 14.13 8.88 -2.37
C SER A 12 13.14 7.72 -2.35
N ILE A 13 12.07 7.79 -3.14
CA ILE A 13 11.09 6.71 -3.26
C ILE A 13 11.75 5.44 -3.79
N THR A 14 12.60 5.54 -4.82
CA THR A 14 13.34 4.42 -5.38
C THR A 14 14.25 3.77 -4.33
N GLN A 15 14.90 4.55 -3.49
CA GLN A 15 15.73 4.04 -2.39
C GLN A 15 14.88 3.29 -1.35
N LEU A 16 13.71 3.82 -1.01
CA LEU A 16 12.78 3.15 -0.10
C LEU A 16 12.28 1.82 -0.66
N VAL A 17 12.04 1.74 -1.97
CA VAL A 17 11.66 0.49 -2.64
C VAL A 17 12.77 -0.56 -2.51
N LYS A 18 14.02 -0.17 -2.69
CA LYS A 18 15.17 -1.08 -2.50
C LYS A 18 15.25 -1.60 -1.07
N GLU A 19 15.09 -0.73 -0.10
CA GLU A 19 15.06 -1.10 1.32
C GLU A 19 13.91 -2.08 1.61
N ALA A 20 12.71 -1.80 1.07
CA ALA A 20 11.55 -2.67 1.23
C ALA A 20 11.78 -4.05 0.65
N LYS A 21 12.39 -4.15 -0.53
CA LYS A 21 12.72 -5.44 -1.16
C LYS A 21 13.68 -6.26 -0.30
N GLN A 22 14.66 -5.62 0.33
CA GLN A 22 15.57 -6.31 1.25
C GLN A 22 14.85 -6.89 2.46
N ILE A 23 13.89 -6.15 3.01
CA ILE A 23 13.05 -6.64 4.11
C ILE A 23 12.18 -7.81 3.64
N MET A 24 11.61 -7.72 2.45
CA MET A 24 10.80 -8.79 1.87
C MET A 24 11.59 -10.08 1.70
N GLU A 25 12.85 -10.01 1.30
CA GLU A 25 13.72 -11.18 1.18
C GLU A 25 13.88 -11.93 2.50
N GLU A 26 13.91 -11.23 3.63
CA GLU A 26 14.00 -11.85 4.96
C GLU A 26 12.78 -12.72 5.28
N PHE A 27 11.64 -12.46 4.63
CA PHE A 27 10.40 -13.22 4.79
C PHE A 27 10.13 -14.17 3.63
N ASN A 28 11.11 -14.38 2.73
CA ASN A 28 10.92 -15.12 1.47
C ASN A 28 9.74 -14.56 0.64
N ASN A 29 9.49 -13.26 0.77
CA ASN A 29 8.40 -12.58 0.08
C ASN A 29 8.92 -12.00 -1.24
N ASN A 30 8.38 -12.48 -2.36
CA ASN A 30 8.73 -12.05 -3.70
C ASN A 30 7.66 -11.16 -4.35
N GLN A 31 6.84 -10.48 -3.55
CA GLN A 31 5.75 -9.63 -4.03
C GLN A 31 6.27 -8.51 -4.96
N TRP A 32 7.40 -7.92 -4.62
CA TRP A 32 8.05 -6.88 -5.42
C TRP A 32 9.35 -7.41 -6.02
N ASP A 33 9.64 -6.99 -7.23
CA ASP A 33 10.85 -7.37 -7.96
C ASP A 33 11.40 -6.18 -8.79
N ASP A 34 12.30 -6.44 -9.73
CA ASP A 34 12.91 -5.39 -10.53
C ASP A 34 11.94 -4.76 -11.55
N GLU A 35 10.86 -5.44 -11.86
CA GLU A 35 9.84 -4.96 -12.80
C GLU A 35 8.68 -4.26 -12.11
N TYR A 36 8.40 -4.58 -10.83
CA TYR A 36 7.27 -4.03 -10.11
C TYR A 36 7.57 -3.88 -8.61
N PRO A 37 7.31 -2.71 -7.98
CA PRO A 37 6.96 -1.47 -8.67
C PRO A 37 8.17 -0.83 -9.33
N ALA A 38 7.96 -0.22 -10.50
CA ALA A 38 8.99 0.48 -11.25
C ALA A 38 8.81 2.00 -11.12
N LYS A 39 9.83 2.76 -11.53
CA LYS A 39 9.79 4.23 -11.51
C LYS A 39 8.56 4.78 -12.19
N GLU A 40 8.16 4.21 -13.32
CA GLU A 40 7.01 4.63 -14.12
C GLU A 40 5.69 4.56 -13.33
N HIS A 41 5.55 3.57 -12.47
CA HIS A 41 4.37 3.44 -11.60
C HIS A 41 4.27 4.63 -10.64
N PHE A 42 5.39 5.04 -10.05
CA PHE A 42 5.42 6.18 -9.13
C PHE A 42 5.27 7.51 -9.85
N GLU A 43 5.80 7.65 -11.05
CA GLU A 43 5.59 8.85 -11.87
C GLU A 43 4.10 9.04 -12.17
N GLU A 44 3.40 7.97 -12.54
CA GLU A 44 1.96 7.99 -12.76
C GLU A 44 1.19 8.35 -11.49
N ASP A 45 1.57 7.76 -10.35
CA ASP A 45 0.94 8.05 -9.06
C ASP A 45 1.12 9.52 -8.65
N ILE A 46 2.28 10.10 -8.94
CA ILE A 46 2.53 11.52 -8.70
C ILE A 46 1.63 12.39 -9.57
N GLU A 47 1.54 12.07 -10.86
CA GLU A 47 0.71 12.78 -11.81
C GLU A 47 -0.77 12.72 -11.43
N ASN A 48 -1.24 11.56 -10.95
CA ASN A 48 -2.61 11.35 -10.50
C ASN A 48 -2.88 11.89 -9.10
N LYS A 49 -1.87 12.41 -8.40
CA LYS A 49 -1.98 12.95 -7.03
C LYS A 49 -2.48 11.92 -6.02
N THR A 50 -2.00 10.69 -6.14
CA THR A 50 -2.37 9.56 -5.27
C THR A 50 -1.23 9.08 -4.39
N LEU A 51 -0.03 9.60 -4.59
CA LEU A 51 1.18 9.22 -3.84
C LEU A 51 1.52 10.28 -2.80
N TYR A 52 1.62 9.84 -1.54
CA TYR A 52 1.99 10.68 -0.40
C TYR A 52 3.31 10.20 0.18
N VAL A 53 4.09 11.13 0.70
CA VAL A 53 5.38 10.84 1.34
C VAL A 53 5.43 11.37 2.77
N LEU A 54 6.15 10.65 3.63
CA LEU A 54 6.49 11.11 4.97
C LEU A 54 7.80 11.87 4.89
N ASP A 55 7.70 13.19 4.96
CA ASP A 55 8.82 14.11 4.86
C ASP A 55 9.13 14.67 6.26
N VAL A 56 10.34 14.41 6.75
CA VAL A 56 10.82 14.93 8.03
C VAL A 56 12.15 15.64 7.78
N ASP A 57 12.16 16.96 7.94
CA ASP A 57 13.33 17.81 7.72
C ASP A 57 14.00 17.57 6.35
N HIS A 58 13.17 17.52 5.30
CA HIS A 58 13.58 17.30 3.90
C HIS A 58 14.14 15.90 3.60
N THR A 59 13.93 14.95 4.49
CA THR A 59 14.26 13.54 4.27
C THR A 59 12.97 12.72 4.17
N ILE A 60 12.87 11.88 3.15
CA ILE A 60 11.70 11.04 2.91
C ILE A 60 11.89 9.68 3.59
N TYR A 61 11.03 9.35 4.54
CA TYR A 61 11.13 8.13 5.33
C TYR A 61 10.05 7.09 4.99
N GLY A 62 9.17 7.40 4.08
CA GLY A 62 8.16 6.46 3.66
C GLY A 62 7.21 7.04 2.62
N PHE A 63 6.40 6.16 2.03
CA PHE A 63 5.39 6.57 1.07
C PHE A 63 4.16 5.66 1.15
N ILE A 64 3.04 6.17 0.65
CA ILE A 64 1.78 5.42 0.54
C ILE A 64 1.02 5.88 -0.69
N VAL A 65 0.41 4.94 -1.40
CA VAL A 65 -0.48 5.23 -2.53
C VAL A 65 -1.92 4.96 -2.11
N ILE A 66 -2.75 5.97 -2.22
CA ILE A 66 -4.17 5.95 -1.83
C ILE A 66 -4.99 6.49 -2.99
N ASP A 67 -5.91 5.70 -3.50
CA ASP A 67 -6.84 6.14 -4.54
C ASP A 67 -8.21 5.45 -4.40
N GLN A 68 -9.01 5.49 -5.45
CA GLN A 68 -10.32 4.83 -5.50
C GLN A 68 -10.37 3.76 -6.60
N ASN A 69 -9.20 3.34 -7.11
CA ASN A 69 -9.10 2.33 -8.15
C ASN A 69 -8.98 0.94 -7.53
N GLN A 70 -9.96 0.11 -7.80
CA GLN A 70 -10.00 -1.27 -7.31
C GLN A 70 -9.44 -2.20 -8.38
N SER A 71 -8.60 -3.16 -7.96
CA SER A 71 -8.11 -4.20 -8.85
C SER A 71 -9.25 -5.06 -9.35
N GLU A 72 -9.16 -5.55 -10.60
CA GLU A 72 -10.22 -6.37 -11.20
C GLU A 72 -10.56 -7.61 -10.36
N TRP A 73 -9.56 -8.23 -9.75
CA TRP A 73 -9.76 -9.42 -8.93
C TRP A 73 -10.57 -9.15 -7.64
N TYR A 74 -10.75 -7.88 -7.26
CA TYR A 74 -11.64 -7.54 -6.15
C TYR A 74 -13.10 -7.92 -6.47
N ASP A 75 -13.48 -7.94 -7.74
CA ASP A 75 -14.83 -8.32 -8.15
C ASP A 75 -15.11 -9.82 -7.95
N ASP A 76 -14.08 -10.64 -7.80
CA ASP A 76 -14.21 -12.07 -7.53
C ASP A 76 -14.38 -12.38 -6.04
N ILE A 77 -14.42 -11.37 -5.21
CA ILE A 77 -14.54 -11.49 -3.75
C ILE A 77 -15.94 -11.07 -3.32
N ASP A 78 -16.53 -11.84 -2.41
CA ASP A 78 -17.80 -11.51 -1.78
C ASP A 78 -17.55 -10.60 -0.57
N TRP A 79 -17.50 -9.31 -0.81
CA TRP A 79 -17.25 -8.32 0.23
C TRP A 79 -18.47 -8.08 1.10
N PRO A 80 -18.32 -8.02 2.44
CA PRO A 80 -19.43 -7.72 3.35
C PRO A 80 -19.74 -6.23 3.45
N VAL A 81 -19.26 -5.41 2.51
CA VAL A 81 -19.42 -3.95 2.52
C VAL A 81 -19.73 -3.44 1.11
N ASN A 82 -20.32 -2.25 1.05
CA ASN A 82 -20.48 -1.54 -0.21
C ASN A 82 -19.13 -0.88 -0.58
N ARG A 83 -18.56 -1.28 -1.73
CA ARG A 83 -17.26 -0.81 -2.20
C ARG A 83 -17.31 0.47 -3.04
N ASN A 84 -18.49 0.98 -3.34
CA ASN A 84 -18.62 2.17 -4.18
C ASN A 84 -17.98 3.38 -3.52
N GLY A 85 -16.98 3.96 -4.19
CA GLY A 85 -16.28 5.13 -3.69
C GLY A 85 -15.29 4.85 -2.56
N ALA A 86 -15.05 3.59 -2.21
CA ALA A 86 -14.08 3.23 -1.18
C ALA A 86 -12.68 3.71 -1.53
N TYR A 87 -11.88 4.07 -0.52
CA TYR A 87 -10.47 4.27 -0.71
C TYR A 87 -9.74 2.91 -0.75
N VAL A 88 -8.70 2.85 -1.55
CA VAL A 88 -7.84 1.66 -1.68
C VAL A 88 -6.41 2.05 -1.35
N ILE A 89 -5.80 1.35 -0.41
CA ILE A 89 -4.38 1.49 -0.12
C ILE A 89 -3.63 0.49 -0.98
N HIS A 90 -2.70 0.97 -1.78
CA HIS A 90 -1.92 0.15 -2.69
C HIS A 90 -0.51 -0.09 -2.15
N ARG A 91 0.47 0.65 -2.67
CA ARG A 91 1.86 0.49 -2.29
C ARG A 91 2.18 1.29 -1.04
N LEU A 92 2.83 0.65 -0.09
CA LEU A 92 3.21 1.26 1.18
C LEU A 92 4.61 0.78 1.55
N ALA A 93 5.48 1.69 1.91
CA ALA A 93 6.79 1.37 2.47
C ALA A 93 7.22 2.42 3.47
N GLY A 94 7.88 1.96 4.54
CA GLY A 94 8.49 2.82 5.54
C GLY A 94 9.95 2.45 5.75
N SER A 95 10.80 3.44 6.00
CA SER A 95 12.22 3.22 6.27
C SER A 95 12.45 2.69 7.67
N LYS A 96 13.40 1.77 7.81
CA LYS A 96 13.90 1.30 9.12
C LYS A 96 14.52 2.44 9.94
N GLN A 97 14.96 3.50 9.28
CA GLN A 97 15.60 4.64 9.95
C GLN A 97 14.61 5.56 10.66
N TYR A 98 13.32 5.37 10.43
CA TYR A 98 12.26 6.12 11.10
C TYR A 98 11.24 5.13 11.66
N LYS A 99 11.32 4.89 12.96
CA LYS A 99 10.45 3.94 13.65
C LYS A 99 9.00 4.41 13.56
N GLY A 100 8.12 3.54 13.06
CA GLY A 100 6.70 3.83 12.98
C GLY A 100 6.28 4.56 11.69
N ALA A 101 7.14 4.66 10.69
CA ALA A 101 6.82 5.32 9.42
C ALA A 101 5.56 4.73 8.77
N ALA A 102 5.50 3.41 8.62
CA ALA A 102 4.34 2.75 8.03
C ALA A 102 3.07 2.98 8.85
N THR A 103 3.18 2.97 10.18
CA THR A 103 2.05 3.24 11.08
C THR A 103 1.51 4.67 10.89
N GLU A 104 2.39 5.66 10.79
CA GLU A 104 1.96 7.04 10.55
C GLU A 104 1.28 7.21 9.20
N LEU A 105 1.84 6.60 8.16
CA LEU A 105 1.27 6.65 6.81
C LEU A 105 -0.09 5.96 6.75
N PHE A 106 -0.25 4.84 7.44
CA PHE A 106 -1.51 4.11 7.46
C PHE A 106 -2.58 4.88 8.23
N GLN A 107 -2.23 5.48 9.35
CA GLN A 107 -3.12 6.37 10.09
C GLN A 107 -3.54 7.58 9.25
N PHE A 108 -2.61 8.15 8.50
CA PHE A 108 -2.90 9.24 7.57
C PHE A 108 -3.98 8.84 6.54
N ALA A 109 -3.91 7.62 6.02
CA ALA A 109 -4.92 7.14 5.07
C ALA A 109 -6.32 7.10 5.69
N ILE A 110 -6.43 6.68 6.94
CA ILE A 110 -7.69 6.65 7.67
C ILE A 110 -8.21 8.08 7.91
N ASP A 111 -7.33 8.98 8.34
CA ASP A 111 -7.67 10.38 8.58
C ASP A 111 -8.14 11.07 7.28
N LEU A 112 -7.45 10.81 6.18
CA LEU A 112 -7.80 11.34 4.86
C LEU A 112 -9.19 10.86 4.41
N ALA A 113 -9.48 9.58 4.62
CA ALA A 113 -10.79 9.01 4.31
C ALA A 113 -11.89 9.68 5.15
N ASN A 114 -11.66 9.89 6.43
CA ASN A 114 -12.60 10.58 7.31
C ASN A 114 -12.85 12.03 6.86
N GLU A 115 -11.80 12.74 6.45
CA GLU A 115 -11.94 14.12 5.96
C GLU A 115 -12.78 14.22 4.69
N HIS A 116 -12.77 13.18 3.87
CA HIS A 116 -13.48 13.14 2.59
C HIS A 116 -14.80 12.38 2.65
N ASP A 117 -15.32 12.07 3.84
CA ASP A 117 -16.56 11.30 4.05
C ASP A 117 -16.54 9.93 3.37
N ILE A 118 -15.37 9.30 3.34
CA ILE A 118 -15.20 7.93 2.86
C ILE A 118 -15.37 6.98 4.03
N HIS A 119 -16.25 6.00 3.88
CA HIS A 119 -16.64 5.11 4.99
C HIS A 119 -16.04 3.71 4.91
N VAL A 120 -15.36 3.38 3.83
CA VAL A 120 -14.75 2.05 3.62
C VAL A 120 -13.36 2.23 3.04
N ILE A 121 -12.39 1.53 3.62
CA ILE A 121 -11.05 1.39 3.06
C ILE A 121 -10.81 -0.07 2.73
N LEU A 122 -10.30 -0.33 1.54
CA LEU A 122 -9.91 -1.64 1.05
C LEU A 122 -8.39 -1.69 0.91
N THR A 123 -7.83 -2.85 1.13
CA THR A 123 -6.41 -3.08 0.84
C THR A 123 -6.16 -4.57 0.62
N ASP A 124 -4.99 -4.91 0.18
CA ASP A 124 -4.57 -6.28 0.00
C ASP A 124 -3.07 -6.43 0.25
N THR A 125 -2.64 -7.64 0.45
CA THR A 125 -1.21 -7.96 0.51
C THR A 125 -0.98 -9.42 0.14
N PHE A 126 0.27 -9.71 -0.20
CA PHE A 126 0.70 -11.08 -0.50
C PHE A 126 0.75 -11.93 0.77
N ALA A 127 0.43 -13.22 0.64
CA ALA A 127 0.38 -14.14 1.78
C ALA A 127 1.71 -14.24 2.56
N LEU A 128 2.83 -14.00 1.90
CA LEU A 128 4.15 -14.02 2.53
C LEU A 128 4.56 -12.69 3.19
N ASN A 129 3.78 -11.64 3.00
CA ASN A 129 4.06 -10.33 3.59
C ASN A 129 3.48 -10.23 5.00
N LYS A 130 4.15 -10.84 5.95
CA LYS A 130 3.70 -10.88 7.37
C LYS A 130 3.67 -9.50 8.04
N PRO A 131 4.66 -8.61 7.82
CA PRO A 131 4.60 -7.28 8.40
C PRO A 131 3.36 -6.48 7.97
N ALA A 132 2.96 -6.54 6.71
CA ALA A 132 1.76 -5.84 6.22
C ALA A 132 0.49 -6.41 6.86
N GLN A 133 0.38 -7.73 6.97
CA GLN A 133 -0.75 -8.38 7.64
C GLN A 133 -0.89 -7.91 9.08
N GLY A 134 0.23 -7.87 9.81
CA GLY A 134 0.24 -7.39 11.19
C GLY A 134 -0.17 -5.93 11.31
N LEU A 135 0.26 -5.09 10.38
CA LEU A 135 -0.14 -3.67 10.33
C LEU A 135 -1.65 -3.53 10.11
N PHE A 136 -2.22 -4.26 9.16
CA PHE A 136 -3.66 -4.21 8.88
C PHE A 136 -4.48 -4.66 10.08
N GLU A 137 -4.10 -5.75 10.72
CA GLU A 137 -4.76 -6.26 11.92
C GLU A 137 -4.70 -5.26 13.07
N LYS A 138 -3.54 -4.62 13.26
CA LYS A 138 -3.34 -3.59 14.28
C LYS A 138 -4.33 -2.42 14.13
N PHE A 139 -4.64 -2.05 12.90
CA PHE A 139 -5.60 -0.98 12.61
C PHE A 139 -7.05 -1.46 12.54
N GLY A 140 -7.31 -2.72 12.86
CA GLY A 140 -8.67 -3.25 12.91
C GLY A 140 -9.26 -3.62 11.56
N PHE A 141 -8.42 -3.82 10.54
CA PHE A 141 -8.88 -4.33 9.25
C PHE A 141 -9.23 -5.81 9.38
N THR A 142 -10.25 -6.22 8.65
CA THR A 142 -10.72 -7.61 8.60
C THR A 142 -10.33 -8.27 7.29
N LYS A 143 -9.69 -9.41 7.37
CA LYS A 143 -9.42 -10.26 6.20
C LYS A 143 -10.72 -10.85 5.70
N VAL A 144 -10.98 -10.70 4.41
CA VAL A 144 -12.21 -11.17 3.76
C VAL A 144 -12.00 -12.49 3.04
N ASP A 145 -10.93 -12.59 2.26
CA ASP A 145 -10.70 -13.73 1.37
C ASP A 145 -9.23 -13.85 0.96
N GLU A 146 -8.93 -14.97 0.33
CA GLU A 146 -7.64 -15.28 -0.29
C GLU A 146 -7.88 -15.61 -1.75
N ILE A 147 -7.16 -14.93 -2.66
CA ILE A 147 -7.29 -15.14 -4.09
C ILE A 147 -5.94 -15.45 -4.71
N GLU A 148 -5.85 -16.57 -5.43
CA GLU A 148 -4.70 -16.84 -6.29
C GLU A 148 -4.87 -16.09 -7.60
N ILE A 149 -3.84 -15.33 -7.98
CA ILE A 149 -3.85 -14.51 -9.17
C ILE A 149 -2.83 -15.11 -10.15
N ASP A 150 -3.27 -15.34 -11.37
CA ASP A 150 -2.50 -16.06 -12.40
C ASP A 150 -1.90 -15.16 -13.48
N TYR A 151 -1.92 -13.84 -13.27
CA TYR A 151 -1.36 -12.89 -14.24
C TYR A 151 -0.32 -11.97 -13.57
N HIS A 152 0.69 -11.60 -14.37
CA HIS A 152 1.77 -10.69 -13.95
C HIS A 152 1.23 -9.29 -13.60
N PRO A 153 1.70 -8.64 -12.53
CA PRO A 153 2.81 -9.03 -11.64
C PRO A 153 2.38 -9.80 -10.38
N PHE A 154 1.18 -10.35 -10.34
CA PHE A 154 0.57 -10.93 -9.15
C PHE A 154 0.68 -12.46 -9.07
N ASP A 155 1.23 -13.10 -10.11
CA ASP A 155 1.41 -14.55 -10.23
C ASP A 155 2.67 -15.04 -9.48
N ARG A 156 2.66 -14.89 -8.15
CA ARG A 156 3.86 -15.08 -7.30
C ARG A 156 3.92 -16.43 -6.59
N GLY A 157 3.02 -17.35 -6.91
CA GLY A 157 3.01 -18.70 -6.35
C GLY A 157 2.33 -18.86 -5.00
N ALA A 158 1.71 -17.82 -4.49
CA ALA A 158 0.90 -17.83 -3.27
C ALA A 158 -0.25 -16.85 -3.43
N PRO A 159 -1.32 -16.97 -2.61
CA PRO A 159 -2.47 -16.08 -2.74
C PRO A 159 -2.20 -14.67 -2.25
N PHE A 160 -3.07 -13.74 -2.68
CA PHE A 160 -3.21 -12.42 -2.09
C PHE A 160 -4.36 -12.43 -1.10
N TYR A 161 -4.20 -11.72 0.00
CA TYR A 161 -5.19 -11.56 1.05
C TYR A 161 -5.84 -10.20 0.92
N ALA A 162 -7.17 -10.19 0.90
CA ALA A 162 -7.96 -8.96 0.80
C ALA A 162 -8.51 -8.57 2.17
N TYR A 163 -8.47 -7.27 2.46
CA TYR A 163 -8.89 -6.70 3.74
C TYR A 163 -9.80 -5.51 3.52
N TYR A 164 -10.65 -5.25 4.49
CA TYR A 164 -11.47 -4.04 4.53
C TYR A 164 -11.55 -3.48 5.95
N LYS A 165 -11.94 -2.22 6.04
CA LYS A 165 -12.30 -1.57 7.30
C LYS A 165 -13.43 -0.58 7.06
N ASN A 166 -14.45 -0.63 7.91
CA ASN A 166 -15.44 0.43 8.05
C ASN A 166 -14.87 1.53 8.94
N ILE A 167 -15.03 2.76 8.54
CA ILE A 167 -14.58 3.91 9.31
C ILE A 167 -15.69 4.94 9.55
#